data_5ffcbdaa05d48494414bf20ccf88571e
#
_entry.id   5ffcbdaa05d48494414bf20ccf88571e
#
_cell.length_a   1.000
_cell.length_b   1.000
_cell.length_c   1.000
_cell.angle_alpha   90.00
_cell.angle_beta   90.00
_cell.angle_gamma   90.00
#
_symmetry.space_group_name_H-M   'P 1'
#
loop_
_entity.id
_entity.type
_entity.pdbx_description
1 polymer ?
#
loop_
_entity_poly.entity_id
_entity_poly.type
_entity_poly.pdbx_seq_one_letter_code
_entity_poly.pdbx_strand_id
1 'polypeptide(L)'
;MRQRRFLLLTAVLVVLNTALWLAPQGLAFRQLVVSTLFGKNMMRADVTMASGMEWRVDRGTIVTNTSGILTLHEIDGRVQPITVSSTTRVYDSTGATFKLSTLKPGWRVLVIWPALSGPADSVKIEKRTTT
;
A
#
# COMPACT_ATOMS: atom_id res chain seq x y z
N MET A 1 20.36 4.99 -40.06
CA MET A 1 19.49 5.51 -39.03
C MET A 1 18.78 4.44 -38.18
N ARG A 2 18.33 3.33 -38.73
CA ARG A 2 17.67 2.25 -37.97
C ARG A 2 18.58 1.57 -36.95
N GLN A 3 19.83 1.30 -37.25
CA GLN A 3 20.80 0.67 -36.33
C GLN A 3 21.11 1.54 -35.10
N ARG A 4 21.26 2.86 -35.27
CA ARG A 4 21.52 3.74 -34.12
C ARG A 4 20.36 3.81 -33.15
N ARG A 5 19.13 3.76 -33.65
CA ARG A 5 17.93 3.72 -32.78
C ARG A 5 17.81 2.41 -32.03
N PHE A 6 18.18 1.31 -32.68
CA PHE A 6 18.18 -0.01 -32.05
C PHE A 6 19.24 -0.13 -30.96
N LEU A 7 20.44 0.38 -31.17
CA LEU A 7 21.53 0.43 -30.20
C LEU A 7 21.15 1.32 -28.99
N LEU A 8 20.51 2.46 -29.23
CA LEU A 8 20.03 3.34 -28.17
C LEU A 8 18.94 2.66 -27.31
N LEU A 9 17.98 2.01 -27.94
CA LEU A 9 16.93 1.27 -27.22
C LEU A 9 17.52 0.11 -26.40
N THR A 10 18.46 -0.62 -26.94
CA THR A 10 19.14 -1.71 -26.21
C THR A 10 19.94 -1.18 -25.04
N ALA A 11 20.68 -0.07 -25.22
CA ALA A 11 21.42 0.57 -24.13
C ALA A 11 20.49 1.06 -23.00
N VAL A 12 19.36 1.68 -23.34
CA VAL A 12 18.36 2.12 -22.37
C VAL A 12 17.77 0.92 -21.61
N LEU A 13 17.45 -0.17 -22.29
CA LEU A 13 16.94 -1.39 -21.67
C LEU A 13 17.94 -2.04 -20.71
N VAL A 14 19.22 -2.07 -21.10
CA VAL A 14 20.30 -2.60 -20.25
C VAL A 14 20.49 -1.72 -19.00
N VAL A 15 20.48 -0.40 -19.15
CA VAL A 15 20.59 0.55 -18.01
C VAL A 15 19.41 0.42 -17.07
N LEU A 16 18.17 0.32 -17.61
CA LEU A 16 16.96 0.11 -16.82
C LEU A 16 16.99 -1.21 -16.05
N ASN A 17 17.43 -2.29 -16.71
CA ASN A 17 17.53 -3.60 -16.08
C ASN A 17 18.60 -3.60 -14.96
N THR A 18 19.76 -3.00 -15.23
CA THR A 18 20.84 -2.89 -14.22
C THR A 18 20.39 -2.03 -13.04
N ALA A 19 19.68 -0.93 -13.27
CA ALA A 19 19.13 -0.08 -12.20
C ALA A 19 18.09 -0.82 -11.34
N LEU A 20 17.28 -1.68 -11.93
CA LEU A 20 16.32 -2.55 -11.21
C LEU A 20 17.02 -3.56 -10.30
N TRP A 21 18.16 -4.11 -10.73
CA TRP A 21 18.96 -5.06 -9.93
C TRP A 21 19.75 -4.39 -8.81
N LEU A 22 20.17 -3.14 -9.01
CA LEU A 22 20.93 -2.35 -8.00
C LEU A 22 20.02 -1.58 -7.04
N ALA A 23 18.72 -1.49 -7.32
CA ALA A 23 17.78 -0.85 -6.41
C ALA A 23 17.73 -1.61 -5.08
N PRO A 24 17.94 -0.93 -3.94
CA PRO A 24 17.86 -1.57 -2.65
C PRO A 24 16.49 -2.23 -2.48
N GLN A 25 16.50 -3.55 -2.30
CA GLN A 25 15.30 -4.36 -2.06
C GLN A 25 14.75 -4.05 -0.65
N GLY A 26 14.23 -2.87 -0.45
CA GLY A 26 13.71 -2.40 0.82
C GLY A 26 12.30 -1.83 0.73
N LEU A 27 11.75 -1.49 1.87
CA LEU A 27 10.43 -0.88 2.07
C LEU A 27 10.14 0.31 1.13
N ALA A 28 11.16 1.08 0.73
CA ALA A 28 11.05 2.20 -0.19
C ALA A 28 10.60 1.79 -1.60
N PHE A 29 11.03 0.64 -2.09
CA PHE A 29 10.59 0.12 -3.39
C PHE A 29 9.12 -0.31 -3.37
N ARG A 30 8.68 -0.96 -2.30
CA ARG A 30 7.26 -1.31 -2.11
C ARG A 30 6.38 -0.06 -2.07
N GLN A 31 6.82 0.98 -1.37
CA GLN A 31 6.09 2.25 -1.31
C GLN A 31 6.06 2.97 -2.67
N LEU A 32 7.16 2.99 -3.40
CA LEU A 32 7.24 3.62 -4.71
C LEU A 32 6.34 2.91 -5.73
N VAL A 33 6.38 1.59 -5.78
CA VAL A 33 5.56 0.78 -6.68
C VAL A 33 4.08 0.95 -6.33
N VAL A 34 3.71 0.86 -5.06
CA VAL A 34 2.33 1.05 -4.61
C VAL A 34 1.83 2.47 -4.88
N SER A 35 2.65 3.50 -4.64
CA SER A 35 2.24 4.89 -4.87
C SER A 35 2.21 5.29 -6.34
N THR A 36 3.06 4.71 -7.18
CA THR A 36 3.19 5.07 -8.60
C THR A 36 2.26 4.25 -9.48
N LEU A 37 2.17 2.92 -9.27
CA LEU A 37 1.29 2.06 -10.05
C LEU A 37 -0.17 2.16 -9.64
N PHE A 38 -0.43 2.40 -8.38
CA PHE A 38 -1.78 2.39 -7.82
C PHE A 38 -2.30 3.78 -7.42
N GLY A 39 -1.75 4.84 -7.88
CA GLY A 39 -2.16 6.23 -7.75
C GLY A 39 -3.30 6.58 -6.79
N LYS A 40 -3.72 7.83 -6.78
CA LYS A 40 -4.77 8.33 -5.88
C LYS A 40 -6.16 7.70 -6.09
N ASN A 41 -6.38 7.08 -7.24
CA ASN A 41 -7.68 6.52 -7.64
C ASN A 41 -7.81 5.02 -7.37
N MET A 42 -6.75 4.35 -6.92
CA MET A 42 -6.85 2.95 -6.54
C MET A 42 -7.67 2.81 -5.27
N MET A 43 -8.72 2.01 -5.32
CA MET A 43 -9.55 1.68 -4.16
C MET A 43 -9.11 0.37 -3.51
N ARG A 44 -8.81 -0.62 -4.33
CA ARG A 44 -8.48 -1.98 -3.91
C ARG A 44 -7.48 -2.62 -4.85
N ALA A 45 -6.62 -3.49 -4.33
CA ALA A 45 -5.78 -4.37 -5.11
C ALA A 45 -5.60 -5.70 -4.38
N ASP A 46 -5.57 -6.78 -5.16
CA ASP A 46 -5.16 -8.10 -4.70
C ASP A 46 -3.80 -8.41 -5.32
N VAL A 47 -2.85 -8.84 -4.49
CA VAL A 47 -1.49 -9.15 -4.90
C VAL A 47 -1.15 -10.56 -4.49
N THR A 48 -0.91 -11.43 -5.47
CA THR A 48 -0.43 -12.80 -5.24
C THR A 48 1.08 -12.84 -5.42
N MET A 49 1.78 -13.31 -4.40
CA MET A 49 3.22 -13.48 -4.44
C MET A 49 3.59 -14.86 -5.00
N ALA A 50 4.79 -15.00 -5.57
CA ALA A 50 5.29 -16.28 -6.08
C ALA A 50 5.37 -17.37 -4.98
N SER A 51 5.43 -16.98 -3.72
CA SER A 51 5.34 -17.86 -2.55
C SER A 51 3.94 -18.43 -2.29
N GLY A 52 2.92 -18.01 -3.04
CA GLY A 52 1.51 -18.34 -2.79
C GLY A 52 0.81 -17.46 -1.75
N MET A 53 1.51 -16.49 -1.15
CA MET A 53 0.88 -15.53 -0.25
C MET A 53 0.05 -14.52 -1.03
N GLU A 54 -1.15 -14.27 -0.56
CA GLU A 54 -2.07 -13.28 -1.11
C GLU A 54 -2.24 -12.11 -0.15
N TRP A 55 -2.05 -10.92 -0.67
CA TRP A 55 -2.22 -9.67 0.05
C TRP A 55 -3.33 -8.84 -0.56
N ARG A 56 -4.10 -8.19 0.29
CA ARG A 56 -5.07 -7.17 -0.12
C ARG A 56 -4.61 -5.79 0.29
N VAL A 57 -4.91 -4.84 -0.57
CA VAL A 57 -4.70 -3.42 -0.32
C VAL A 57 -6.06 -2.75 -0.47
N ASP A 58 -6.56 -2.17 0.60
CA ASP A 58 -7.83 -1.43 0.63
C ASP A 58 -7.58 0.02 1.03
N ARG A 59 -8.22 0.94 0.33
CA ARG A 59 -8.21 2.36 0.61
C ARG A 59 -9.60 2.83 0.96
N GLY A 60 -9.74 3.49 2.09
CA GLY A 60 -11.04 3.99 2.51
C GLY A 60 -10.97 4.99 3.64
N THR A 61 -12.14 5.44 4.06
CA THR A 61 -12.31 6.29 5.23
C THR A 61 -12.68 5.44 6.43
N ILE A 62 -12.03 5.66 7.57
CA ILE A 62 -12.32 4.93 8.80
C ILE A 62 -13.74 5.27 9.27
N VAL A 63 -14.55 4.25 9.46
CA VAL A 63 -15.88 4.35 10.09
C VAL A 63 -15.76 4.08 11.59
N THR A 64 -15.11 2.98 11.94
CA THR A 64 -14.87 2.58 13.33
C THR A 64 -13.50 1.94 13.48
N ASN A 65 -12.95 2.08 14.69
CA ASN A 65 -11.73 1.38 15.12
C ASN A 65 -12.00 0.85 16.52
N THR A 66 -12.55 -0.35 16.62
CA THR A 66 -13.05 -0.90 17.89
C THR A 66 -12.76 -2.39 17.97
N SER A 67 -12.31 -2.85 19.13
CA SER A 67 -12.19 -4.28 19.48
C SER A 67 -11.33 -5.10 18.46
N GLY A 68 -10.26 -4.49 17.95
CA GLY A 68 -9.36 -5.17 17.00
C GLY A 68 -9.93 -5.25 15.58
N ILE A 69 -10.97 -4.48 15.27
CA ILE A 69 -11.53 -4.37 13.92
C ILE A 69 -11.50 -2.91 13.48
N LEU A 70 -10.85 -2.67 12.36
CA LEU A 70 -10.86 -1.41 11.65
C LEU A 70 -11.84 -1.51 10.50
N THR A 71 -12.90 -0.73 10.53
CA THR A 71 -13.91 -0.72 9.47
C THR A 71 -13.69 0.47 8.55
N LEU A 72 -13.55 0.19 7.27
CA LEU A 72 -13.36 1.18 6.22
C LEU A 72 -14.62 1.32 5.38
N HIS A 73 -14.95 2.56 5.02
CA HIS A 73 -15.90 2.88 3.96
C HIS A 73 -15.13 3.27 2.70
N GLU A 74 -15.25 2.46 1.66
CA GLU A 74 -14.60 2.69 0.37
C GLU A 74 -15.39 3.64 -0.52
N ILE A 75 -14.75 4.19 -1.56
CA ILE A 75 -15.38 5.15 -2.47
C ILE A 75 -16.59 4.56 -3.22
N ASP A 76 -16.56 3.26 -3.49
CA ASP A 76 -17.67 2.53 -4.16
C ASP A 76 -18.84 2.23 -3.23
N GLY A 77 -18.80 2.68 -1.98
CA GLY A 77 -19.85 2.47 -0.98
C GLY A 77 -19.72 1.17 -0.17
N ARG A 78 -18.71 0.35 -0.44
CA ARG A 78 -18.49 -0.87 0.34
C ARG A 78 -17.97 -0.53 1.73
N VAL A 79 -18.37 -1.36 2.69
CA VAL A 79 -17.88 -1.35 4.05
C VAL A 79 -17.03 -2.58 4.27
N GLN A 80 -15.74 -2.38 4.51
CA GLN A 80 -14.77 -3.46 4.67
C GLN A 80 -14.27 -3.51 6.11
N PRO A 81 -14.63 -4.55 6.88
CA PRO A 81 -14.02 -4.81 8.19
C PRO A 81 -12.67 -5.51 7.99
N ILE A 82 -11.64 -5.02 8.67
CA ILE A 82 -10.28 -5.54 8.62
C ILE A 82 -9.80 -5.80 10.05
N THR A 83 -9.34 -6.99 10.31
CA THR A 83 -8.74 -7.33 11.61
C THR A 83 -7.41 -6.62 11.79
N VAL A 84 -7.23 -5.96 12.92
CA VAL A 84 -6.00 -5.29 13.33
C VAL A 84 -5.56 -5.78 14.70
N SER A 85 -4.26 -5.70 14.99
CA SER A 85 -3.69 -6.12 16.26
C SER A 85 -2.54 -5.23 16.69
N SER A 86 -1.94 -5.51 17.83
CA SER A 86 -0.73 -4.80 18.30
C SER A 86 0.46 -4.92 17.34
N THR A 87 0.46 -5.92 16.45
CA THR A 87 1.51 -6.10 15.43
C THR A 87 1.27 -5.28 14.16
N THR A 88 0.07 -4.71 13.99
CA THR A 88 -0.26 -3.85 12.85
C THR A 88 0.51 -2.54 12.95
N ARG A 89 1.33 -2.24 11.95
CA ARG A 89 2.11 -1.00 11.89
C ARG A 89 1.25 0.15 11.38
N VAL A 90 1.27 1.27 12.07
CA VAL A 90 0.58 2.50 11.65
C VAL A 90 1.61 3.57 11.36
N TYR A 91 1.55 4.17 10.19
CA TYR A 91 2.47 5.23 9.78
C TYR A 91 1.78 6.25 8.86
N ASP A 92 2.36 7.43 8.73
CA ASP A 92 1.89 8.45 7.80
C ASP A 92 2.79 8.59 6.56
N SER A 93 2.50 9.55 5.72
CA SER A 93 3.27 9.82 4.49
C SER A 93 4.72 10.25 4.74
N THR A 94 5.04 10.70 5.95
CA THR A 94 6.41 11.08 6.35
C THR A 94 7.21 9.89 6.88
N GLY A 95 6.55 8.75 7.11
CA GLY A 95 7.14 7.56 7.74
C GLY A 95 7.08 7.60 9.28
N ALA A 96 6.47 8.62 9.87
CA ALA A 96 6.26 8.66 11.32
C ALA A 96 5.28 7.56 11.74
N THR A 97 5.61 6.86 12.83
CA THR A 97 4.82 5.74 13.35
C THR A 97 3.87 6.20 14.46
N PHE A 98 2.71 5.55 14.52
CA PHE A 98 1.64 5.86 15.47
C PHE A 98 1.12 4.59 16.13
N LYS A 99 0.44 4.76 17.27
CA LYS A 99 -0.31 3.67 17.88
C LYS A 99 -1.62 3.44 17.11
N LEU A 100 -2.09 2.20 17.08
CA LEU A 100 -3.36 1.85 16.46
C LEU A 100 -4.55 2.64 17.04
N SER A 101 -4.52 2.92 18.34
CA SER A 101 -5.53 3.74 19.04
C SER A 101 -5.59 5.21 18.59
N THR A 102 -4.56 5.67 17.86
CA THR A 102 -4.53 7.03 17.30
C THR A 102 -5.46 7.19 16.10
N LEU A 103 -5.80 6.10 15.40
CA LEU A 103 -6.68 6.11 14.26
C LEU A 103 -8.10 6.53 14.66
N LYS A 104 -8.63 7.53 13.96
CA LYS A 104 -9.96 8.10 14.26
C LYS A 104 -10.91 7.95 13.08
N PRO A 105 -12.22 7.83 13.34
CA PRO A 105 -13.23 7.92 12.29
C PRO A 105 -13.06 9.19 11.45
N GLY A 106 -13.34 9.09 10.16
CA GLY A 106 -13.18 10.17 9.19
C GLY A 106 -11.78 10.27 8.57
N TRP A 107 -10.76 9.63 9.13
CA TRP A 107 -9.42 9.61 8.53
C TRP A 107 -9.39 8.69 7.32
N ARG A 108 -8.69 9.12 6.28
CA ARG A 108 -8.45 8.31 5.08
C ARG A 108 -7.16 7.52 5.23
N VAL A 109 -7.25 6.23 5.00
CA VAL A 109 -6.13 5.30 5.17
C VAL A 109 -6.01 4.32 4.00
N LEU A 110 -4.82 3.79 3.82
CA LEU A 110 -4.51 2.65 2.98
C LEU A 110 -4.08 1.50 3.89
N VAL A 111 -4.75 0.36 3.79
CA VAL A 111 -4.49 -0.83 4.62
C VAL A 111 -3.97 -1.97 3.76
N ILE A 112 -2.90 -2.60 4.21
CA ILE A 112 -2.34 -3.81 3.62
C ILE A 112 -2.58 -4.96 4.60
N TRP A 113 -3.28 -5.99 4.16
CA TRP A 113 -3.66 -7.12 4.99
C TRP A 113 -3.63 -8.44 4.23
N PRO A 114 -3.38 -9.59 4.91
CA PRO A 114 -3.36 -10.89 4.28
C PRO A 114 -4.79 -11.31 3.88
N ALA A 115 -4.95 -11.78 2.63
CA ALA A 115 -6.27 -12.12 2.10
C ALA A 115 -6.90 -13.36 2.76
N LEU A 116 -6.06 -14.30 3.23
CA LEU A 116 -6.54 -15.60 3.74
C LEU A 116 -6.81 -15.59 5.23
N SER A 117 -5.91 -15.06 6.04
CA SER A 117 -6.08 -14.99 7.50
C SER A 117 -5.04 -14.12 8.16
N GLY A 118 -5.39 -13.54 9.30
CA GLY A 118 -4.49 -12.77 10.14
C GLY A 118 -4.79 -11.27 10.17
N PRO A 119 -4.17 -10.55 11.09
CA PRO A 119 -4.35 -9.10 11.20
C PRO A 119 -3.64 -8.37 10.06
N ALA A 120 -4.06 -7.13 9.83
CA ALA A 120 -3.41 -6.25 8.88
C ALA A 120 -1.92 -6.07 9.19
N ASP A 121 -1.10 -6.07 8.16
CA ASP A 121 0.33 -5.79 8.28
C ASP A 121 0.57 -4.32 8.60
N SER A 122 -0.10 -3.45 7.85
CA SER A 122 0.12 -2.01 7.99
C SER A 122 -1.07 -1.17 7.60
N VAL A 123 -1.15 0.00 8.23
CA VAL A 123 -2.11 1.07 7.96
C VAL A 123 -1.33 2.36 7.69
N LYS A 124 -1.45 2.89 6.49
CA LYS A 124 -0.88 4.17 6.10
C LYS A 124 -1.93 5.26 6.20
N ILE A 125 -1.67 6.28 7.01
CA ILE A 125 -2.52 7.47 7.12
C ILE A 125 -2.26 8.36 5.90
N GLU A 126 -3.26 8.58 5.06
CA GLU A 126 -3.16 9.44 3.87
C GLU A 126 -3.70 10.84 4.14
N LYS A 127 -4.80 10.94 4.88
CA LYS A 127 -5.42 12.22 5.24
C LYS A 127 -6.06 12.14 6.62
N ARG A 128 -5.79 13.13 7.45
CA ARG A 128 -6.45 13.34 8.73
C ARG A 128 -7.55 14.38 8.53
N THR A 129 -8.76 14.06 8.99
CA THR A 129 -9.83 15.05 9.04
C THR A 129 -9.74 15.73 10.41
N THR A 130 -9.49 17.01 10.41
CA THR A 130 -9.61 17.85 11.61
C THR A 130 -11.10 18.11 11.82
N THR A 131 -11.65 17.55 12.86
CA THR A 131 -13.00 17.92 13.37
C THR A 131 -12.86 19.16 14.20
#